data_934cee5a255ce7a2b30b34f61585075c
#
_entry.id   934cee5a255ce7a2b30b34f61585075c
#
_cell.length_a   1.000
_cell.length_b   1.000
_cell.length_c   1.000
_cell.angle_alpha   90.00
_cell.angle_beta   90.00
_cell.angle_gamma   90.00
#
_symmetry.space_group_name_H-M   'P 1'
#
loop_
_entity.id
_entity.type
_entity.pdbx_description
1 polymer ?
#
loop_
_entity_poly.entity_id
_entity_poly.type
_entity_poly.pdbx_seq_one_letter_code
_entity_poly.pdbx_strand_id
1 'polypeptide(L)'
;MVAALGAEFEHDTGNKLDLNFGTAGSLRDRIKGGEVADLVILSQTYIADLAKLGFVVPDSAVDLGRTVTGVVVREGAPIPDISTPEAFKRALLNARTVAYTDPKAGGSGGIMFAALLQNLGIADEINKKAVLGKGGHDVAVSIAEGRAEFGTTFISEVLPVKGAKVIGPLPGELYSANTYSAAIHARAQDRARASIFLRKLTDPATRPRWTAAGLEPAFPDR
;
A
#
# COMPACT_ATOMS: atom_id res chain seq x y z
N MET A 1 6.81 -8.50 2.95
CA MET A 1 8.03 -7.87 3.50
C MET A 1 8.04 -7.95 5.03
N VAL A 2 7.14 -7.27 5.75
CA VAL A 2 7.09 -7.25 7.22
C VAL A 2 7.00 -8.67 7.81
N ALA A 3 6.13 -9.53 7.30
CA ALA A 3 6.02 -10.91 7.78
C ALA A 3 7.33 -11.74 7.64
N ALA A 4 8.08 -11.53 6.55
CA ALA A 4 9.34 -12.22 6.34
C ALA A 4 10.42 -11.76 7.32
N LEU A 5 10.51 -10.44 7.58
CA LEU A 5 11.42 -9.92 8.62
C LEU A 5 10.94 -10.29 10.02
N GLY A 6 9.62 -10.42 10.20
CA GLY A 6 9.03 -10.89 11.46
C GLY A 6 9.43 -12.32 11.80
N ALA A 7 9.37 -13.23 10.83
CA ALA A 7 9.79 -14.62 11.03
C ALA A 7 11.28 -14.73 11.41
N GLU A 8 12.14 -13.92 10.79
CA GLU A 8 13.55 -13.83 11.17
C GLU A 8 13.74 -13.27 12.58
N PHE A 9 12.99 -12.22 12.92
CA PHE A 9 13.01 -11.64 14.25
C PHE A 9 12.62 -12.66 15.31
N GLU A 10 11.56 -13.45 15.07
CA GLU A 10 11.15 -14.53 15.97
C GLU A 10 12.24 -15.58 16.15
N HIS A 11 12.87 -15.99 15.03
CA HIS A 11 13.97 -16.96 15.06
C HIS A 11 15.18 -16.44 15.84
N ASP A 12 15.59 -15.20 15.57
CA ASP A 12 16.82 -14.61 16.11
C ASP A 12 16.69 -14.25 17.59
N THR A 13 15.48 -13.92 18.07
CA THR A 13 15.26 -13.38 19.41
C THR A 13 14.45 -14.29 20.33
N GLY A 14 13.80 -15.33 19.80
CA GLY A 14 12.84 -16.17 20.52
C GLY A 14 11.52 -15.47 20.87
N ASN A 15 11.35 -14.20 20.53
CA ASN A 15 10.09 -13.48 20.70
C ASN A 15 9.04 -13.99 19.69
N LYS A 16 7.77 -13.85 20.04
CA LYS A 16 6.65 -14.15 19.13
C LYS A 16 5.97 -12.87 18.68
N LEU A 17 5.55 -12.84 17.43
CA LEU A 17 4.82 -11.74 16.80
C LEU A 17 3.41 -12.20 16.45
N ASP A 18 2.42 -11.43 16.85
CA ASP A 18 1.05 -11.53 16.34
C ASP A 18 0.87 -10.44 15.28
N LEU A 19 0.91 -10.82 14.00
CA LEU A 19 0.83 -9.91 12.87
C LEU A 19 -0.60 -9.84 12.33
N ASN A 20 -1.26 -8.72 12.55
CA ASN A 20 -2.60 -8.43 12.05
C ASN A 20 -2.54 -7.55 10.80
N PHE A 21 -3.08 -8.03 9.69
CA PHE A 21 -3.10 -7.31 8.42
C PHE A 21 -4.50 -6.77 8.09
N GLY A 22 -4.52 -5.66 7.35
CA GLY A 22 -5.76 -5.03 6.88
C GLY A 22 -5.45 -3.82 6.01
N THR A 23 -6.50 -3.16 5.50
CA THR A 23 -6.32 -1.86 4.85
C THR A 23 -5.91 -0.81 5.87
N ALA A 24 -5.15 0.19 5.43
CA ALA A 24 -4.64 1.22 6.34
C ALA A 24 -5.78 1.94 7.11
N GLY A 25 -6.91 2.19 6.44
CA GLY A 25 -8.09 2.78 7.07
C GLY A 25 -8.75 1.86 8.09
N SER A 26 -8.93 0.57 7.77
CA SER A 26 -9.54 -0.38 8.72
C SER A 26 -8.69 -0.55 9.97
N LEU A 27 -7.37 -0.65 9.83
CA LEU A 27 -6.46 -0.75 10.97
C LEU A 27 -6.46 0.54 11.81
N ARG A 28 -6.46 1.73 11.15
CA ARG A 28 -6.61 3.01 11.84
C ARG A 28 -7.89 3.05 12.68
N ASP A 29 -9.01 2.61 12.12
CA ASP A 29 -10.30 2.65 12.80
C ASP A 29 -10.36 1.65 13.97
N ARG A 30 -9.73 0.48 13.86
CA ARG A 30 -9.54 -0.46 14.97
C ARG A 30 -8.76 0.18 16.11
N ILE A 31 -7.62 0.84 15.83
CA ILE A 31 -6.83 1.56 16.84
C ILE A 31 -7.68 2.67 17.52
N LYS A 32 -8.39 3.47 16.74
CA LYS A 32 -9.30 4.50 17.28
C LYS A 32 -10.45 3.91 18.09
N GLY A 33 -10.91 2.70 17.73
CA GLY A 33 -11.91 1.93 18.45
C GLY A 33 -11.40 1.31 19.76
N GLY A 34 -10.10 1.48 20.08
CA GLY A 34 -9.53 1.05 21.36
C GLY A 34 -8.67 -0.21 21.28
N GLU A 35 -8.48 -0.80 20.10
CA GLU A 35 -7.55 -1.91 19.92
C GLU A 35 -6.12 -1.48 20.26
N VAL A 36 -5.39 -2.35 20.93
CA VAL A 36 -4.01 -2.11 21.37
C VAL A 36 -3.08 -3.02 20.57
N ALA A 37 -2.02 -2.44 20.04
CA ALA A 37 -0.89 -3.16 19.46
C ALA A 37 0.41 -2.63 20.10
N ASP A 38 1.52 -3.31 19.93
CA ASP A 38 2.81 -2.75 20.36
C ASP A 38 3.40 -1.84 19.29
N LEU A 39 3.26 -2.23 18.02
CA LEU A 39 3.71 -1.49 16.85
C LEU A 39 2.57 -1.34 15.82
N VAL A 40 2.41 -0.15 15.26
CA VAL A 40 1.42 0.17 14.24
C VAL A 40 2.15 0.56 12.96
N ILE A 41 1.78 -0.05 11.82
CA ILE A 41 2.33 0.28 10.49
C ILE A 41 1.18 0.67 9.58
N LEU A 42 1.15 1.93 9.16
CA LEU A 42 0.11 2.50 8.30
C LEU A 42 0.70 3.48 7.30
N SER A 43 -0.15 4.08 6.44
CA SER A 43 0.25 5.25 5.67
C SER A 43 0.73 6.37 6.61
N GLN A 44 1.78 7.07 6.21
CA GLN A 44 2.39 8.17 6.98
C GLN A 44 1.34 9.17 7.49
N THR A 45 0.37 9.53 6.64
CA THR A 45 -0.72 10.44 7.02
C THR A 45 -1.56 9.91 8.19
N TYR A 46 -1.85 8.61 8.21
CA TYR A 46 -2.61 7.99 9.31
C TYR A 46 -1.78 7.86 10.58
N ILE A 47 -0.48 7.58 10.47
CA ILE A 47 0.41 7.62 11.65
C ILE A 47 0.47 9.03 12.23
N ALA A 48 0.58 10.07 11.39
CA ALA A 48 0.57 11.47 11.85
C ALA A 48 -0.76 11.85 12.53
N ASP A 49 -1.89 11.39 11.99
CA ASP A 49 -3.21 11.62 12.62
C ASP A 49 -3.35 10.89 13.96
N LEU A 50 -2.91 9.63 14.03
CA LEU A 50 -2.92 8.85 15.27
C LEU A 50 -2.00 9.50 16.33
N ALA A 51 -0.87 10.09 15.92
CA ALA A 51 0.03 10.81 16.82
C ALA A 51 -0.64 12.07 17.39
N LYS A 52 -1.30 12.88 16.55
CA LYS A 52 -2.08 14.06 17.00
C LYS A 52 -3.20 13.69 17.98
N LEU A 53 -3.79 12.52 17.80
CA LEU A 53 -4.87 12.00 18.66
C LEU A 53 -4.36 11.25 19.90
N GLY A 54 -3.03 11.11 20.07
CA GLY A 54 -2.41 10.45 21.23
C GLY A 54 -2.49 8.90 21.21
N PHE A 55 -2.78 8.28 20.07
CA PHE A 55 -2.83 6.82 19.95
C PHE A 55 -1.45 6.19 19.75
N VAL A 56 -0.48 6.92 19.23
CA VAL A 56 0.91 6.48 19.08
C VAL A 56 1.86 7.48 19.70
N VAL A 57 3.04 7.02 20.08
CA VAL A 57 4.11 7.87 20.62
C VAL A 57 4.71 8.70 19.45
N PRO A 58 4.60 10.04 19.42
CA PRO A 58 5.00 10.85 18.27
C PRO A 58 6.45 10.64 17.84
N ASP A 59 7.37 10.64 18.81
CA ASP A 59 8.82 10.52 18.57
C ASP A 59 9.26 9.09 18.17
N SER A 60 8.32 8.13 18.13
CA SER A 60 8.57 6.76 17.67
C SER A 60 8.28 6.55 16.19
N ALA A 61 7.70 7.54 15.53
CA ALA A 61 7.31 7.40 14.12
C ALA A 61 8.54 7.38 13.20
N VAL A 62 8.63 6.34 12.37
CA VAL A 62 9.72 6.16 11.39
C VAL A 62 9.12 5.73 10.05
N ASP A 63 9.55 6.37 8.98
CA ASP A 63 9.18 5.98 7.62
C ASP A 63 9.92 4.70 7.24
N LEU A 64 9.16 3.71 6.75
CA LEU A 64 9.69 2.39 6.39
C LEU A 64 9.99 2.30 4.89
N GLY A 65 9.01 2.62 4.07
CA GLY A 65 9.14 2.49 2.63
C GLY A 65 8.06 3.21 1.86
N ARG A 66 8.39 3.62 0.65
CA ARG A 66 7.51 4.31 -0.27
C ARG A 66 7.17 3.40 -1.44
N THR A 67 5.89 3.29 -1.77
CA THR A 67 5.41 2.60 -2.96
C THR A 67 4.70 3.55 -3.89
N VAL A 68 4.70 3.23 -5.18
CA VAL A 68 4.12 4.05 -6.24
C VAL A 68 2.85 3.39 -6.75
N THR A 69 1.85 4.18 -7.11
CA THR A 69 0.69 3.69 -7.84
C THR A 69 1.09 3.32 -9.27
N GLY A 70 0.92 2.05 -9.60
CA GLY A 70 1.21 1.52 -10.93
C GLY A 70 -0.05 1.23 -11.73
N VAL A 71 0.11 1.27 -13.04
CA VAL A 71 -0.88 0.78 -14.01
C VAL A 71 -0.59 -0.69 -14.28
N VAL A 72 -1.64 -1.51 -14.24
CA VAL A 72 -1.54 -2.97 -14.29
C VAL A 72 -2.40 -3.51 -15.42
N VAL A 73 -1.83 -4.43 -16.18
CA VAL A 73 -2.52 -5.24 -17.19
C VAL A 73 -2.19 -6.71 -16.97
N ARG A 74 -2.95 -7.60 -17.61
CA ARG A 74 -2.61 -9.02 -17.60
C ARG A 74 -1.31 -9.24 -18.40
N GLU A 75 -0.47 -10.11 -17.93
CA GLU A 75 0.73 -10.52 -18.66
C GLU A 75 0.36 -11.06 -20.06
N GLY A 76 1.07 -10.58 -21.09
CA GLY A 76 0.79 -10.90 -22.49
C GLY A 76 -0.37 -10.14 -23.12
N ALA A 77 -1.12 -9.32 -22.37
CA ALA A 77 -2.15 -8.45 -22.93
C ALA A 77 -1.54 -7.25 -23.70
N PRO A 78 -2.26 -6.65 -24.66
CA PRO A 78 -1.85 -5.40 -25.30
C PRO A 78 -1.59 -4.31 -24.25
N ILE A 79 -0.49 -3.56 -24.41
CA ILE A 79 -0.13 -2.47 -23.50
C ILE A 79 -0.75 -1.19 -24.04
N PRO A 80 -1.70 -0.58 -23.30
CA PRO A 80 -2.27 0.72 -23.70
C PRO A 80 -1.23 1.83 -23.55
N ASP A 81 -1.40 2.90 -24.33
CA ASP A 81 -0.61 4.11 -24.16
C ASP A 81 -1.01 4.82 -22.86
N ILE A 82 -0.06 4.98 -21.96
CA ILE A 82 -0.19 5.71 -20.70
C ILE A 82 0.91 6.78 -20.54
N SER A 83 1.50 7.23 -21.65
CA SER A 83 2.65 8.13 -21.64
C SER A 83 2.35 9.54 -21.14
N THR A 84 1.09 9.98 -21.23
CA THR A 84 0.61 11.27 -20.75
C THR A 84 -0.68 11.12 -19.94
N PRO A 85 -1.06 12.12 -19.12
CA PRO A 85 -2.34 12.13 -18.42
C PRO A 85 -3.55 11.92 -19.35
N GLU A 86 -3.54 12.54 -20.53
CA GLU A 86 -4.60 12.40 -21.51
C GLU A 86 -4.63 11.02 -22.15
N ALA A 87 -3.46 10.43 -22.42
CA ALA A 87 -3.37 9.05 -22.91
C ALA A 87 -3.87 8.06 -21.87
N PHE A 88 -3.48 8.22 -20.62
CA PHE A 88 -3.98 7.43 -19.50
C PHE A 88 -5.49 7.54 -19.31
N LYS A 89 -6.05 8.77 -19.37
CA LYS A 89 -7.50 9.00 -19.32
C LYS A 89 -8.22 8.28 -20.46
N ARG A 90 -7.70 8.37 -21.71
CA ARG A 90 -8.25 7.62 -22.85
C ARG A 90 -8.18 6.12 -22.66
N ALA A 91 -7.07 5.61 -22.13
CA ALA A 91 -6.92 4.18 -21.84
C ALA A 91 -7.96 3.68 -20.83
N LEU A 92 -8.21 4.44 -19.75
CA LEU A 92 -9.26 4.17 -18.78
C LEU A 92 -10.66 4.14 -19.42
N LEU A 93 -10.98 5.13 -20.25
CA LEU A 93 -12.29 5.24 -20.91
C LEU A 93 -12.51 4.11 -21.91
N ASN A 94 -11.48 3.70 -22.65
CA ASN A 94 -11.56 2.65 -23.67
C ASN A 94 -11.55 1.22 -23.10
N ALA A 95 -11.00 1.01 -21.90
CA ALA A 95 -11.00 -0.29 -21.25
C ALA A 95 -12.43 -0.77 -20.98
N ARG A 96 -12.72 -2.05 -21.19
CA ARG A 96 -14.03 -2.65 -20.92
C ARG A 96 -14.32 -2.74 -19.43
N THR A 97 -13.29 -3.02 -18.65
CA THR A 97 -13.36 -3.13 -17.19
C THR A 97 -12.11 -2.54 -16.56
N VAL A 98 -12.27 -1.86 -15.42
CA VAL A 98 -11.18 -1.21 -14.66
C VAL A 98 -11.20 -1.71 -13.24
N ALA A 99 -10.08 -2.29 -12.78
CA ALA A 99 -9.93 -2.76 -11.41
C ALA A 99 -9.21 -1.73 -10.54
N TYR A 100 -9.72 -1.50 -9.35
CA TYR A 100 -9.06 -0.73 -8.29
C TYR A 100 -9.61 -1.10 -6.92
N THR A 101 -8.89 -0.74 -5.86
CA THR A 101 -9.32 -1.02 -4.49
C THR A 101 -10.59 -0.24 -4.16
N ASP A 102 -11.59 -0.90 -3.58
CA ASP A 102 -12.82 -0.23 -3.11
C ASP A 102 -12.45 0.89 -2.11
N PRO A 103 -12.73 2.17 -2.41
CA PRO A 103 -12.44 3.24 -1.48
C PRO A 103 -13.16 3.09 -0.13
N LYS A 104 -14.31 2.39 -0.10
CA LYS A 104 -15.05 2.09 1.14
C LYS A 104 -14.34 1.05 2.01
N ALA A 105 -13.45 0.25 1.45
CA ALA A 105 -12.60 -0.67 2.22
C ALA A 105 -11.48 0.05 2.99
N GLY A 106 -11.33 1.37 2.83
CA GLY A 106 -10.35 2.19 3.54
C GLY A 106 -8.90 2.02 3.07
N GLY A 107 -8.67 1.39 1.92
CA GLY A 107 -7.34 1.28 1.31
C GLY A 107 -6.88 2.62 0.74
N SER A 108 -5.67 3.06 1.09
CA SER A 108 -5.11 4.35 0.65
C SER A 108 -5.12 4.47 -0.88
N GLY A 109 -4.69 3.42 -1.59
CA GLY A 109 -4.64 3.41 -3.06
C GLY A 109 -6.03 3.59 -3.70
N GLY A 110 -7.07 2.96 -3.13
CA GLY A 110 -8.45 3.10 -3.61
C GLY A 110 -9.00 4.51 -3.40
N ILE A 111 -8.75 5.10 -2.23
CA ILE A 111 -9.18 6.47 -1.90
C ILE A 111 -8.48 7.47 -2.84
N MET A 112 -7.16 7.31 -3.03
CA MET A 112 -6.38 8.18 -3.92
C MET A 112 -6.84 8.06 -5.37
N PHE A 113 -7.12 6.83 -5.85
CA PHE A 113 -7.57 6.62 -7.22
C PHE A 113 -9.00 7.13 -7.46
N ALA A 114 -9.91 6.94 -6.50
CA ALA A 114 -11.26 7.51 -6.59
C ALA A 114 -11.24 9.04 -6.67
N ALA A 115 -10.40 9.71 -5.87
CA ALA A 115 -10.21 11.17 -5.95
C ALA A 115 -9.63 11.58 -7.31
N LEU A 116 -8.68 10.81 -7.87
CA LEU A 116 -8.13 11.04 -9.20
C LEU A 116 -9.20 10.96 -10.30
N LEU A 117 -10.08 9.95 -10.26
CA LEU A 117 -11.19 9.81 -11.20
C LEU A 117 -12.16 11.00 -11.15
N GLN A 118 -12.43 11.53 -9.94
CA GLN A 118 -13.23 12.75 -9.77
C GLN A 118 -12.53 13.96 -10.41
N ASN A 119 -11.26 14.16 -10.14
CA ASN A 119 -10.47 15.27 -10.70
C ASN A 119 -10.38 15.20 -12.23
N LEU A 120 -10.32 13.98 -12.81
CA LEU A 120 -10.34 13.77 -14.25
C LEU A 120 -11.75 13.92 -14.89
N GLY A 121 -12.81 14.01 -14.06
CA GLY A 121 -14.20 14.11 -14.51
C GLY A 121 -14.74 12.84 -15.18
N ILE A 122 -14.22 11.66 -14.82
CA ILE A 122 -14.59 10.37 -15.42
C ILE A 122 -15.07 9.32 -14.39
N ALA A 123 -15.28 9.74 -13.16
CA ALA A 123 -15.63 8.82 -12.07
C ALA A 123 -16.89 8.00 -12.37
N ASP A 124 -17.96 8.64 -12.86
CA ASP A 124 -19.23 7.95 -13.14
C ASP A 124 -19.09 6.91 -14.26
N GLU A 125 -18.28 7.19 -15.27
CA GLU A 125 -18.05 6.27 -16.39
C GLU A 125 -17.22 5.06 -15.96
N ILE A 126 -16.17 5.30 -15.19
CA ILE A 126 -15.31 4.23 -14.70
C ILE A 126 -16.03 3.37 -13.66
N ASN A 127 -16.81 3.96 -12.77
CA ASN A 127 -17.56 3.22 -11.75
C ASN A 127 -18.58 2.24 -12.34
N LYS A 128 -19.16 2.54 -13.52
CA LYS A 128 -20.09 1.62 -14.23
C LYS A 128 -19.42 0.32 -14.68
N LYS A 129 -18.10 0.32 -14.84
CA LYS A 129 -17.31 -0.82 -15.30
C LYS A 129 -16.19 -1.22 -14.31
N ALA A 130 -16.33 -0.79 -13.06
CA ALA A 130 -15.36 -1.05 -12.02
C ALA A 130 -15.41 -2.50 -11.52
N VAL A 131 -14.25 -3.10 -11.35
CA VAL A 131 -14.03 -4.35 -10.62
C VAL A 131 -13.32 -3.98 -9.31
N LEU A 132 -14.08 -3.92 -8.22
CA LEU A 132 -13.56 -3.45 -6.94
C LEU A 132 -12.92 -4.59 -6.15
N GLY A 133 -11.65 -4.39 -5.74
CA GLY A 133 -10.92 -5.29 -4.85
C GLY A 133 -11.01 -4.85 -3.37
N LYS A 134 -10.93 -5.78 -2.45
CA LYS A 134 -10.84 -5.49 -1.00
C LYS A 134 -9.51 -4.84 -0.62
N GLY A 135 -8.47 -5.02 -1.44
CA GLY A 135 -7.14 -4.45 -1.32
C GLY A 135 -6.42 -4.52 -2.66
N GLY A 136 -5.21 -3.97 -2.75
CA GLY A 136 -4.50 -3.92 -4.01
C GLY A 136 -4.04 -5.28 -4.53
N HIS A 137 -3.78 -6.24 -3.64
CA HIS A 137 -3.52 -7.62 -4.04
C HIS A 137 -4.71 -8.22 -4.80
N ASP A 138 -5.96 -8.01 -4.34
CA ASP A 138 -7.15 -8.50 -5.04
C ASP A 138 -7.31 -7.84 -6.42
N VAL A 139 -6.90 -6.58 -6.56
CA VAL A 139 -6.86 -5.88 -7.85
C VAL A 139 -5.91 -6.60 -8.79
N ALA A 140 -4.68 -6.88 -8.36
CA ALA A 140 -3.68 -7.57 -9.15
C ALA A 140 -4.14 -8.98 -9.55
N VAL A 141 -4.75 -9.73 -8.63
CA VAL A 141 -5.35 -11.06 -8.90
C VAL A 141 -6.48 -10.95 -9.92
N SER A 142 -7.36 -9.96 -9.80
CA SER A 142 -8.46 -9.74 -10.76
C SER A 142 -7.96 -9.51 -12.19
N ILE A 143 -6.84 -8.80 -12.33
CA ILE A 143 -6.16 -8.59 -13.61
C ILE A 143 -5.53 -9.89 -14.13
N ALA A 144 -4.80 -10.60 -13.28
CA ALA A 144 -4.13 -11.85 -13.65
C ALA A 144 -5.12 -12.91 -14.15
N GLU A 145 -6.28 -13.02 -13.51
CA GLU A 145 -7.37 -13.93 -13.86
C GLU A 145 -8.23 -13.46 -15.04
N GLY A 146 -8.00 -12.23 -15.55
CA GLY A 146 -8.76 -11.68 -16.68
C GLY A 146 -10.17 -11.20 -16.29
N ARG A 147 -10.47 -11.05 -14.99
CA ARG A 147 -11.73 -10.45 -14.52
C ARG A 147 -11.78 -8.95 -14.78
N ALA A 148 -10.62 -8.30 -14.89
CA ALA A 148 -10.50 -6.93 -15.34
C ALA A 148 -9.40 -6.80 -16.40
N GLU A 149 -9.58 -5.86 -17.31
CA GLU A 149 -8.67 -5.61 -18.43
C GLU A 149 -7.54 -4.66 -18.03
N PHE A 150 -7.87 -3.67 -17.22
CA PHE A 150 -6.99 -2.58 -16.81
C PHE A 150 -7.13 -2.36 -15.30
N GLY A 151 -6.08 -1.98 -14.60
CA GLY A 151 -6.18 -1.68 -13.17
C GLY A 151 -5.11 -0.74 -12.68
N THR A 152 -5.36 -0.21 -11.49
CA THR A 152 -4.39 0.60 -10.75
C THR A 152 -4.32 0.14 -9.30
N THR A 153 -3.10 -0.08 -8.85
CA THR A 153 -2.79 -0.36 -7.44
C THR A 153 -1.31 -0.06 -7.16
N PHE A 154 -0.88 -0.21 -5.92
CA PHE A 154 0.53 -0.04 -5.58
C PHE A 154 1.39 -1.15 -6.18
N ILE A 155 2.54 -0.78 -6.76
CA ILE A 155 3.47 -1.74 -7.40
C ILE A 155 3.83 -2.88 -6.45
N SER A 156 4.04 -2.58 -5.18
CA SER A 156 4.36 -3.60 -4.16
C SER A 156 3.29 -4.67 -3.97
N GLU A 157 2.05 -4.41 -4.36
CA GLU A 157 0.93 -5.36 -4.28
C GLU A 157 0.78 -6.21 -5.55
N VAL A 158 1.39 -5.77 -6.66
CA VAL A 158 1.38 -6.48 -7.94
C VAL A 158 2.53 -7.48 -8.04
N LEU A 159 3.73 -7.11 -7.58
CA LEU A 159 4.94 -7.92 -7.75
C LEU A 159 4.82 -9.37 -7.29
N PRO A 160 4.09 -9.72 -6.20
CA PRO A 160 3.93 -11.12 -5.81
C PRO A 160 2.90 -11.89 -6.64
N VAL A 161 2.15 -11.24 -7.55
CA VAL A 161 1.06 -11.86 -8.30
C VAL A 161 1.52 -12.24 -9.70
N LYS A 162 1.65 -13.54 -9.94
CA LYS A 162 1.96 -14.06 -11.28
C LYS A 162 0.79 -13.80 -12.24
N GLY A 163 1.10 -13.44 -13.48
CA GLY A 163 0.10 -13.14 -14.51
C GLY A 163 -0.41 -11.70 -14.52
N ALA A 164 -0.04 -10.87 -13.54
CA ALA A 164 -0.23 -9.43 -13.55
C ALA A 164 1.08 -8.73 -13.91
N LYS A 165 1.03 -7.70 -14.76
CA LYS A 165 2.19 -6.92 -15.21
C LYS A 165 1.98 -5.44 -14.94
N VAL A 166 2.91 -4.84 -14.22
CA VAL A 166 3.01 -3.37 -14.12
C VAL A 166 3.58 -2.84 -15.45
N ILE A 167 2.90 -1.87 -16.05
CA ILE A 167 3.33 -1.23 -17.30
C ILE A 167 3.91 0.17 -17.11
N GLY A 168 3.83 0.70 -15.92
CA GLY A 168 4.43 1.98 -15.53
C GLY A 168 3.71 2.60 -14.33
N PRO A 169 4.25 3.69 -13.79
CA PRO A 169 3.54 4.53 -12.82
C PRO A 169 2.45 5.34 -13.50
N LEU A 170 1.59 6.00 -12.73
CA LEU A 170 0.71 7.03 -13.25
C LEU A 170 1.53 8.16 -13.88
N PRO A 171 1.16 8.66 -15.09
CA PRO A 171 1.98 9.59 -15.85
C PRO A 171 1.92 11.05 -15.35
N GLY A 172 3.03 11.77 -15.50
CA GLY A 172 3.12 13.21 -15.28
C GLY A 172 2.63 13.63 -13.89
N GLU A 173 1.77 14.65 -13.86
CA GLU A 173 1.18 15.19 -12.63
C GLU A 173 0.22 14.23 -11.92
N LEU A 174 -0.20 13.16 -12.57
CA LEU A 174 -1.00 12.11 -11.92
C LEU A 174 -0.17 11.17 -11.06
N TYR A 175 1.16 11.30 -11.10
CA TYR A 175 2.07 10.47 -10.30
C TYR A 175 1.64 10.46 -8.83
N SER A 176 1.50 9.29 -8.28
CA SER A 176 0.99 9.07 -6.92
C SER A 176 1.81 8.02 -6.20
N ALA A 177 2.17 8.32 -4.97
CA ALA A 177 2.92 7.43 -4.12
C ALA A 177 2.40 7.47 -2.69
N ASN A 178 2.61 6.37 -1.95
CA ASN A 178 2.27 6.27 -0.54
C ASN A 178 3.50 5.85 0.27
N THR A 179 3.78 6.57 1.35
CA THR A 179 4.80 6.19 2.33
C THR A 179 4.14 5.46 3.48
N TYR A 180 4.68 4.30 3.83
CA TYR A 180 4.33 3.57 5.04
C TYR A 180 5.28 3.94 6.16
N SER A 181 4.71 4.26 7.31
CA SER A 181 5.45 4.57 8.53
C SER A 181 5.04 3.62 9.65
N ALA A 182 5.96 3.34 10.55
CA ALA A 182 5.70 2.61 11.77
C ALA A 182 5.78 3.55 12.97
N ALA A 183 4.97 3.28 14.00
CA ALA A 183 5.06 3.98 15.29
C ALA A 183 4.68 3.02 16.44
N ILE A 184 5.26 3.26 17.62
CA ILE A 184 4.91 2.54 18.83
C ILE A 184 3.56 3.03 19.33
N HIS A 185 2.62 2.12 19.61
CA HIS A 185 1.33 2.47 20.16
C HIS A 185 1.47 3.08 21.58
N ALA A 186 0.67 4.09 21.89
CA ALA A 186 0.77 4.79 23.17
C ALA A 186 0.56 3.87 24.40
N ARG A 187 -0.29 2.83 24.24
CA ARG A 187 -0.58 1.81 25.23
C ARG A 187 0.11 0.48 24.94
N ALA A 188 1.25 0.48 24.21
CA ALA A 188 2.03 -0.73 23.94
C ALA A 188 2.36 -1.46 25.25
N GLN A 189 2.18 -2.78 25.27
CA GLN A 189 2.45 -3.62 26.44
C GLN A 189 3.96 -3.80 26.64
N ASP A 190 4.71 -3.89 25.53
CA ASP A 190 6.18 -4.00 25.58
C ASP A 190 6.84 -3.06 24.53
N ARG A 191 7.00 -1.81 24.93
CA ARG A 191 7.67 -0.79 24.09
C ARG A 191 9.12 -1.14 23.75
N ALA A 192 9.81 -1.84 24.64
CA ALA A 192 11.20 -2.22 24.41
C ALA A 192 11.29 -3.23 23.26
N ARG A 193 10.45 -4.28 23.28
CA ARG A 193 10.39 -5.27 22.20
C ARG A 193 9.89 -4.66 20.89
N ALA A 194 8.86 -3.81 20.95
CA ALA A 194 8.40 -3.06 19.77
C ALA A 194 9.53 -2.25 19.12
N SER A 195 10.36 -1.58 19.94
CA SER A 195 11.51 -0.82 19.45
C SER A 195 12.60 -1.72 18.84
N ILE A 196 12.81 -2.93 19.37
CA ILE A 196 13.76 -3.89 18.78
C ILE A 196 13.27 -4.35 17.40
N PHE A 197 11.98 -4.68 17.27
CA PHE A 197 11.41 -5.05 15.97
C PHE A 197 11.41 -3.89 14.98
N LEU A 198 11.10 -2.67 15.42
CA LEU A 198 11.20 -1.47 14.58
C LEU A 198 12.63 -1.27 14.04
N ARG A 199 13.66 -1.43 14.88
CA ARG A 199 15.06 -1.39 14.43
C ARG A 199 15.38 -2.50 13.42
N LYS A 200 14.85 -3.72 13.58
CA LYS A 200 15.01 -4.79 12.58
C LYS A 200 14.38 -4.40 11.24
N LEU A 201 13.21 -3.76 11.24
CA LEU A 201 12.55 -3.29 10.01
C LEU A 201 13.35 -2.17 9.30
N THR A 202 14.03 -1.32 10.06
CA THR A 202 14.79 -0.16 9.56
C THR A 202 16.29 -0.38 9.51
N ASP A 203 16.75 -1.62 9.69
CA ASP A 203 18.15 -1.95 9.54
C ASP A 203 18.58 -1.71 8.08
N PRO A 204 19.66 -0.94 7.83
CA PRO A 204 20.19 -0.71 6.48
C PRO A 204 20.38 -2.00 5.66
N ALA A 205 20.75 -3.11 6.29
CA ALA A 205 20.88 -4.41 5.62
C ALA A 205 19.56 -4.94 5.03
N THR A 206 18.40 -4.43 5.46
CA THR A 206 17.09 -4.81 4.92
C THR A 206 16.69 -4.05 3.66
N ARG A 207 17.37 -2.93 3.33
CA ARG A 207 17.02 -2.06 2.18
C ARG A 207 16.85 -2.81 0.85
N PRO A 208 17.76 -3.72 0.45
CA PRO A 208 17.57 -4.48 -0.80
C PRO A 208 16.27 -5.30 -0.82
N ARG A 209 15.82 -5.76 0.34
CA ARG A 209 14.59 -6.55 0.48
C ARG A 209 13.34 -5.68 0.35
N TRP A 210 13.37 -4.44 0.87
CA TRP A 210 12.31 -3.46 0.67
C TRP A 210 12.18 -3.13 -0.82
N THR A 211 13.31 -2.86 -1.49
CA THR A 211 13.34 -2.59 -2.93
C THR A 211 12.80 -3.78 -3.75
N ALA A 212 13.22 -5.01 -3.43
CA ALA A 212 12.72 -6.20 -4.09
C ALA A 212 11.21 -6.43 -3.87
N ALA A 213 10.65 -5.93 -2.78
CA ALA A 213 9.22 -5.95 -2.49
C ALA A 213 8.45 -4.77 -3.13
N GLY A 214 9.08 -3.95 -3.98
CA GLY A 214 8.45 -2.80 -4.64
C GLY A 214 8.24 -1.58 -3.74
N LEU A 215 9.06 -1.47 -2.68
CA LEU A 215 9.05 -0.34 -1.78
C LEU A 215 10.43 0.31 -1.76
N GLU A 216 10.49 1.60 -2.07
CA GLU A 216 11.70 2.39 -1.88
C GLU A 216 11.93 2.62 -0.38
N PRO A 217 13.06 2.17 0.20
CA PRO A 217 13.33 2.37 1.63
C PRO A 217 13.36 3.86 1.98
N ALA A 218 12.59 4.26 3.00
CA ALA A 218 12.44 5.65 3.43
C ALA A 218 13.13 5.96 4.77
N PHE A 219 13.86 4.99 5.33
CA PHE A 219 14.67 5.15 6.54
C PHE A 219 16.14 5.42 6.20
N PRO A 220 16.93 6.03 7.12
CA PRO A 220 18.33 6.42 6.88
C PRO A 220 19.28 5.27 6.54
N ASP A 221 20.37 5.61 5.85
CA ASP A 221 21.50 4.72 5.49
C ASP A 221 22.55 4.58 6.62
N ARG A 222 22.12 4.52 7.87
CA ARG A 222 23.09 4.49 8.99
C ARG A 222 23.52 3.10 9.34
#